data_895e46d85fcf473d5ccd1baef7bdee48
#
_entry.id   895e46d85fcf473d5ccd1baef7bdee48
#
_cell.length_a   1.000
_cell.length_b   1.000
_cell.length_c   1.000
_cell.angle_alpha   90.00
_cell.angle_beta   90.00
_cell.angle_gamma   90.00
#
_symmetry.space_group_name_H-M   'P 1'
#
loop_
_entity.id
_entity.type
_entity.pdbx_description
1 polymer ?
#
loop_
_entity_poly.entity_id
_entity_poly.type
_entity_poly.pdbx_seq_one_letter_code
_entity_poly.pdbx_strand_id
1 'polypeptide(L)'
;MEALGLFGAGIATLISRILAVMALVVVIAKMKKYKELKPSVSTGPEIHRMKHLLFLGLPISIQLGLEASSFNICAIFMGWLGSIPLAAHQIMCTISTLCFQIVYGIGAAASVLISQFRGVGDWHNVRRTANTAFFIGIALILMMIGMIQIFRYPLVSCFTTSEEVVSVVLSLIPCFFIYQFGDCMQITFANALRGIAEVKKLMLYAFISYVIVSIPLSYVFAFIFGWGGVGVWMGMPFGLTTAGFLFYFEFRSKIKKL
;
A
#
# COMPACT_ATOMS: atom_id res chain seq x y z
N MET A 1 36.37 -10.27 2.63
CA MET A 1 35.42 -9.95 3.71
C MET A 1 34.37 -11.05 3.71
N GLU A 2 34.27 -11.81 4.79
CA GLU A 2 33.19 -12.78 4.91
C GLU A 2 31.83 -12.06 4.86
N ALA A 3 30.94 -12.53 4.00
CA ALA A 3 29.62 -11.95 3.87
C ALA A 3 28.84 -12.22 5.16
N LEU A 4 28.42 -11.17 5.87
CA LEU A 4 27.64 -11.26 7.11
C LEU A 4 26.25 -11.89 6.93
N GLY A 5 25.88 -12.28 5.71
CA GLY A 5 24.64 -12.96 5.39
C GLY A 5 23.41 -12.31 6.00
N LEU A 6 22.57 -13.11 6.63
CA LEU A 6 21.32 -12.66 7.25
C LEU A 6 21.54 -11.65 8.40
N PHE A 7 22.62 -11.82 9.17
CA PHE A 7 22.97 -10.91 10.26
C PHE A 7 23.34 -9.51 9.74
N GLY A 8 24.08 -9.44 8.62
CA GLY A 8 24.40 -8.17 7.95
C GLY A 8 23.15 -7.44 7.43
N ALA A 9 22.19 -8.15 6.86
CA ALA A 9 20.92 -7.60 6.43
C ALA A 9 20.11 -7.01 7.61
N GLY A 10 20.11 -7.70 8.76
CA GLY A 10 19.49 -7.22 9.98
C GLY A 10 20.11 -5.92 10.51
N ILE A 11 21.44 -5.86 10.56
CA ILE A 11 22.18 -4.64 10.98
C ILE A 11 21.90 -3.48 10.01
N ALA A 12 21.95 -3.71 8.71
CA ALA A 12 21.68 -2.67 7.70
C ALA A 12 20.27 -2.08 7.87
N THR A 13 19.27 -2.93 8.10
CA THR A 13 17.90 -2.50 8.36
C THR A 13 17.81 -1.67 9.65
N LEU A 14 18.45 -2.11 10.74
CA LEU A 14 18.45 -1.38 12.00
C LEU A 14 19.10 0.00 11.86
N ILE A 15 20.27 0.08 11.23
CA ILE A 15 20.98 1.34 10.99
C ILE A 15 20.12 2.28 10.14
N SER A 16 19.51 1.79 9.06
CA SER A 16 18.61 2.56 8.20
C SER A 16 17.45 3.16 8.98
N ARG A 17 16.82 2.39 9.89
CA ARG A 17 15.71 2.88 10.73
C ARG A 17 16.17 3.94 11.73
N ILE A 18 17.32 3.75 12.38
CA ILE A 18 17.90 4.75 13.30
C ILE A 18 18.22 6.05 12.57
N LEU A 19 18.88 5.97 11.39
CA LEU A 19 19.20 7.15 10.58
C LEU A 19 17.94 7.91 10.13
N ALA A 20 16.88 7.19 9.73
CA ALA A 20 15.61 7.80 9.35
C ALA A 20 14.98 8.57 10.52
N VAL A 21 14.96 7.99 11.72
CA VAL A 21 14.45 8.67 12.92
C VAL A 21 15.30 9.88 13.28
N MET A 22 16.63 9.77 13.26
CA MET A 22 17.53 10.88 13.54
C MET A 22 17.33 12.03 12.54
N ALA A 23 17.23 11.73 11.24
CA ALA A 23 16.98 12.72 10.20
C ALA A 23 15.65 13.45 10.46
N LEU A 24 14.58 12.72 10.80
CA LEU A 24 13.28 13.31 11.13
C LEU A 24 13.35 14.24 12.34
N VAL A 25 14.01 13.81 13.42
CA VAL A 25 14.20 14.63 14.64
C VAL A 25 14.97 15.90 14.32
N VAL A 26 16.04 15.82 13.52
CA VAL A 26 16.83 17.00 13.11
C VAL A 26 15.98 17.96 12.29
N VAL A 27 15.19 17.46 11.33
CA VAL A 27 14.29 18.29 10.51
C VAL A 27 13.26 19.00 11.40
N ILE A 28 12.59 18.28 12.29
CA ILE A 28 11.59 18.85 13.21
C ILE A 28 12.22 19.89 14.12
N ALA A 29 13.40 19.62 14.70
CA ALA A 29 14.11 20.54 15.58
C ALA A 29 14.53 21.84 14.88
N LYS A 30 14.83 21.78 13.57
CA LYS A 30 15.19 22.96 12.75
C LYS A 30 13.99 23.75 12.23
N MET A 31 12.78 23.21 12.26
CA MET A 31 11.58 23.90 11.79
C MET A 31 11.20 25.05 12.75
N LYS A 32 11.24 26.31 12.27
CA LYS A 32 10.84 27.49 13.06
C LYS A 32 9.42 27.37 13.61
N LYS A 33 8.51 26.83 12.82
CA LYS A 33 7.10 26.62 13.18
C LYS A 33 6.91 25.72 14.40
N TYR A 34 7.80 24.76 14.63
CA TYR A 34 7.76 23.89 15.82
C TYR A 34 8.12 24.62 17.11
N LYS A 35 9.02 25.64 17.03
CA LYS A 35 9.38 26.48 18.18
C LYS A 35 8.20 27.33 18.68
N GLU A 36 7.32 27.75 17.75
CA GLU A 36 6.12 28.52 18.08
C GLU A 36 5.01 27.66 18.71
N LEU A 37 4.97 26.36 18.38
CA LEU A 37 3.99 25.41 18.93
C LEU A 37 4.38 24.83 20.30
N LYS A 38 5.65 24.97 20.69
CA LYS A 38 6.22 24.39 21.91
C LYS A 38 5.51 24.81 23.23
N PRO A 39 4.99 26.04 23.38
CA PRO A 39 4.32 26.46 24.61
C PRO A 39 2.94 25.84 24.84
N SER A 40 2.30 25.29 23.80
CA SER A 40 0.94 24.76 23.85
C SER A 40 0.87 23.24 24.10
N VAL A 41 2.01 22.58 24.25
CA VAL A 41 2.02 21.12 24.47
C VAL A 41 1.87 20.85 25.96
N SER A 42 0.70 20.38 26.38
CA SER A 42 0.48 19.77 27.69
C SER A 42 1.47 18.62 27.91
N THR A 43 2.19 18.65 29.01
CA THR A 43 3.30 17.72 29.29
C THR A 43 2.86 16.36 29.86
N GLY A 44 1.56 16.07 29.93
CA GLY A 44 1.04 14.83 30.49
C GLY A 44 0.27 13.96 29.48
N PRO A 45 0.27 12.62 29.67
CA PRO A 45 -0.52 11.73 28.85
C PRO A 45 -2.02 11.92 29.16
N GLU A 46 -2.76 12.47 28.18
CA GLU A 46 -4.21 12.61 28.30
C GLU A 46 -4.89 11.29 27.87
N ILE A 47 -5.41 10.54 28.81
CA ILE A 47 -6.07 9.23 28.58
C ILE A 47 -7.20 9.34 27.56
N HIS A 48 -7.95 10.45 27.56
CA HIS A 48 -9.03 10.65 26.58
C HIS A 48 -8.50 10.75 25.14
N ARG A 49 -7.43 11.49 24.91
CA ARG A 49 -6.78 11.59 23.59
C ARG A 49 -6.15 10.26 23.16
N MET A 50 -5.56 9.52 24.10
CA MET A 50 -5.04 8.18 23.83
C MET A 50 -6.13 7.21 23.37
N LYS A 51 -7.28 7.19 24.06
CA LYS A 51 -8.45 6.37 23.65
C LYS A 51 -8.95 6.76 22.27
N HIS A 52 -9.00 8.06 21.95
CA HIS A 52 -9.41 8.53 20.63
C HIS A 52 -8.44 8.08 19.52
N LEU A 53 -7.13 8.17 19.77
CA LEU A 53 -6.10 7.67 18.85
C LEU A 53 -6.20 6.16 18.64
N LEU A 54 -6.41 5.38 19.70
CA LEU A 54 -6.62 3.93 19.59
C LEU A 54 -7.88 3.60 18.79
N PHE A 55 -8.96 4.34 19.00
CA PHE A 55 -10.21 4.14 18.28
C PHE A 55 -10.09 4.42 16.77
N LEU A 56 -9.26 5.38 16.37
CA LEU A 56 -8.94 5.64 14.97
C LEU A 56 -7.90 4.66 14.42
N GLY A 57 -6.90 4.32 15.21
CA GLY A 57 -5.78 3.46 14.79
C GLY A 57 -6.16 2.00 14.61
N LEU A 58 -7.01 1.45 15.48
CA LEU A 58 -7.36 0.03 15.46
C LEU A 58 -8.01 -0.43 14.13
N PRO A 59 -9.02 0.26 13.58
CA PRO A 59 -9.58 -0.10 12.28
C PRO A 59 -8.57 -0.02 11.14
N ILE A 60 -7.66 0.97 11.18
CA ILE A 60 -6.59 1.11 10.19
C ILE A 60 -5.59 -0.04 10.29
N SER A 61 -5.20 -0.42 11.52
CA SER A 61 -4.27 -1.53 11.75
C SER A 61 -4.86 -2.85 11.27
N ILE A 62 -6.14 -3.11 11.54
CA ILE A 62 -6.83 -4.31 11.08
C ILE A 62 -6.94 -4.31 9.54
N GLN A 63 -7.27 -3.18 8.92
CA GLN A 63 -7.31 -3.06 7.45
C GLN A 63 -5.96 -3.41 6.83
N LEU A 64 -4.85 -2.83 7.32
CA LEU A 64 -3.51 -3.12 6.84
C LEU A 64 -3.08 -4.56 7.13
N GLY A 65 -3.47 -5.11 8.28
CA GLY A 65 -3.22 -6.49 8.64
C GLY A 65 -3.93 -7.49 7.71
N LEU A 66 -5.18 -7.24 7.35
CA LEU A 66 -5.94 -8.05 6.39
C LEU A 66 -5.31 -8.00 4.99
N GLU A 67 -4.89 -6.83 4.56
CA GLU A 67 -4.17 -6.62 3.31
C GLU A 67 -2.87 -7.43 3.28
N ALA A 68 -2.00 -7.26 4.28
CA ALA A 68 -0.74 -8.00 4.38
C ALA A 68 -0.96 -9.52 4.49
N SER A 69 -1.99 -9.95 5.22
CA SER A 69 -2.35 -11.37 5.35
C SER A 69 -2.77 -11.97 4.01
N SER A 70 -3.50 -11.22 3.18
CA SER A 70 -3.88 -11.66 1.83
C SER A 70 -2.65 -11.92 0.95
N PHE A 71 -1.65 -11.02 0.96
CA PHE A 71 -0.39 -11.22 0.25
C PHE A 71 0.38 -12.45 0.76
N ASN A 72 0.45 -12.65 2.08
CA ASN A 72 1.10 -13.82 2.66
C ASN A 72 0.39 -15.13 2.29
N ILE A 73 -0.94 -15.16 2.24
CA ILE A 73 -1.70 -16.32 1.79
C ILE A 73 -1.43 -16.59 0.30
N CYS A 74 -1.38 -15.56 -0.54
CA CYS A 74 -0.98 -15.72 -1.94
C CYS A 74 0.44 -16.27 -2.08
N ALA A 75 1.38 -15.86 -1.21
CA ALA A 75 2.72 -16.45 -1.18
C ALA A 75 2.69 -17.95 -0.82
N ILE A 76 1.80 -18.39 0.11
CA ILE A 76 1.61 -19.80 0.42
C ILE A 76 1.07 -20.55 -0.82
N PHE A 77 0.09 -19.99 -1.54
CA PHE A 77 -0.42 -20.60 -2.77
C PHE A 77 0.68 -20.74 -3.83
N MET A 78 1.54 -19.73 -3.98
CA MET A 78 2.69 -19.82 -4.88
C MET A 78 3.70 -20.89 -4.43
N GLY A 79 3.88 -21.05 -3.11
CA GLY A 79 4.71 -22.11 -2.53
C GLY A 79 4.16 -23.52 -2.82
N TRP A 80 2.84 -23.70 -2.82
CA TRP A 80 2.21 -24.98 -3.22
C TRP A 80 2.42 -25.31 -4.70
N LEU A 81 2.61 -24.30 -5.54
CA LEU A 81 2.93 -24.47 -6.97
C LEU A 81 4.41 -24.79 -7.22
N GLY A 82 5.27 -24.59 -6.21
CA GLY A 82 6.69 -24.92 -6.27
C GLY A 82 7.63 -23.75 -5.95
N SER A 83 8.92 -24.03 -5.92
CA SER A 83 9.95 -23.05 -5.55
C SER A 83 10.15 -21.96 -6.61
N ILE A 84 10.03 -22.30 -7.90
CA ILE A 84 10.18 -21.34 -9.01
C ILE A 84 9.05 -20.30 -9.01
N PRO A 85 7.75 -20.67 -8.94
CA PRO A 85 6.66 -19.72 -8.78
C PRO A 85 6.80 -18.85 -7.52
N LEU A 86 7.22 -19.43 -6.40
CA LEU A 86 7.41 -18.68 -5.15
C LEU A 86 8.53 -17.63 -5.29
N ALA A 87 9.66 -17.99 -5.93
CA ALA A 87 10.74 -17.04 -6.19
C ALA A 87 10.28 -15.90 -7.11
N ALA A 88 9.55 -16.22 -8.17
CA ALA A 88 8.96 -15.24 -9.07
C ALA A 88 7.99 -14.30 -8.34
N HIS A 89 7.16 -14.82 -7.44
CA HIS A 89 6.25 -14.03 -6.62
C HIS A 89 7.01 -13.04 -5.73
N GLN A 90 8.11 -13.44 -5.08
CA GLN A 90 8.92 -12.56 -4.24
C GLN A 90 9.55 -11.42 -5.03
N ILE A 91 10.03 -11.69 -6.25
CA ILE A 91 10.54 -10.65 -7.15
C ILE A 91 9.43 -9.66 -7.48
N MET A 92 8.26 -10.14 -7.88
CA MET A 92 7.12 -9.30 -8.22
C MET A 92 6.62 -8.48 -7.02
N CYS A 93 6.59 -9.07 -5.80
CA CYS A 93 6.25 -8.34 -4.57
C CYS A 93 7.26 -7.23 -4.28
N THR A 94 8.55 -7.44 -4.54
CA THR A 94 9.59 -6.41 -4.37
C THR A 94 9.36 -5.24 -5.34
N ILE A 95 9.12 -5.53 -6.62
CA ILE A 95 8.80 -4.51 -7.63
C ILE A 95 7.51 -3.78 -7.26
N SER A 96 6.48 -4.52 -6.82
CA SER A 96 5.21 -3.95 -6.36
C SER A 96 5.39 -3.00 -5.19
N THR A 97 6.23 -3.37 -4.21
CA THR A 97 6.50 -2.53 -3.04
C THR A 97 7.15 -1.20 -3.42
N LEU A 98 8.04 -1.18 -4.41
CA LEU A 98 8.63 0.08 -4.90
C LEU A 98 7.56 1.00 -5.52
N CYS A 99 6.69 0.45 -6.36
CA CYS A 99 5.58 1.21 -6.96
C CYS A 99 4.59 1.70 -5.89
N PHE A 100 4.23 0.82 -4.95
CA PHE A 100 3.37 1.13 -3.81
C PHE A 100 3.88 2.33 -3.00
N GLN A 101 5.18 2.38 -2.67
CA GLN A 101 5.75 3.45 -1.85
C GLN A 101 5.61 4.83 -2.52
N ILE A 102 5.75 4.91 -3.84
CA ILE A 102 5.59 6.17 -4.59
C ILE A 102 4.14 6.65 -4.51
N VAL A 103 3.18 5.77 -4.80
CA VAL A 103 1.74 6.10 -4.76
C VAL A 103 1.28 6.39 -3.33
N TYR A 104 1.78 5.62 -2.35
CA TYR A 104 1.48 5.82 -0.94
C TYR A 104 1.94 7.19 -0.44
N GLY A 105 3.10 7.66 -0.88
CA GLY A 105 3.59 9.01 -0.55
C GLY A 105 2.61 10.11 -0.97
N ILE A 106 2.04 10.01 -2.18
CA ILE A 106 1.01 10.96 -2.66
C ILE A 106 -0.28 10.84 -1.85
N GLY A 107 -0.72 9.60 -1.59
CA GLY A 107 -1.90 9.35 -0.76
C GLY A 107 -1.76 9.92 0.65
N ALA A 108 -0.59 9.76 1.27
CA ALA A 108 -0.29 10.31 2.59
C ALA A 108 -0.30 11.85 2.58
N ALA A 109 0.32 12.49 1.58
CA ALA A 109 0.28 13.94 1.42
C ALA A 109 -1.14 14.45 1.22
N ALA A 110 -1.93 13.77 0.39
CA ALA A 110 -3.35 14.07 0.19
C ALA A 110 -4.15 13.96 1.49
N SER A 111 -3.90 12.93 2.31
CA SER A 111 -4.57 12.77 3.62
C SER A 111 -4.33 13.95 4.54
N VAL A 112 -3.11 14.50 4.57
CA VAL A 112 -2.78 15.70 5.36
C VAL A 112 -3.56 16.92 4.86
N LEU A 113 -3.56 17.19 3.54
CA LEU A 113 -4.29 18.31 2.95
C LEU A 113 -5.80 18.17 3.17
N ILE A 114 -6.35 16.98 2.99
CA ILE A 114 -7.76 16.68 3.24
C ILE A 114 -8.12 16.96 4.70
N SER A 115 -7.27 16.59 5.65
CA SER A 115 -7.53 16.87 7.07
C SER A 115 -7.55 18.37 7.39
N GLN A 116 -6.67 19.15 6.73
CA GLN A 116 -6.65 20.61 6.86
C GLN A 116 -7.92 21.26 6.29
N PHE A 117 -8.32 20.90 5.07
CA PHE A 117 -9.53 21.42 4.45
C PHE A 117 -10.79 21.02 5.22
N ARG A 118 -10.83 19.80 5.76
CA ARG A 118 -11.91 19.36 6.66
C ARG A 118 -11.99 20.23 7.91
N GLY A 119 -10.84 20.59 8.50
CA GLY A 119 -10.76 21.42 9.70
C GLY A 119 -11.38 22.81 9.53
N VAL A 120 -11.35 23.35 8.33
CA VAL A 120 -11.99 24.65 7.98
C VAL A 120 -13.36 24.50 7.30
N GLY A 121 -13.88 23.27 7.16
CA GLY A 121 -15.20 23.01 6.56
C GLY A 121 -15.25 23.11 5.04
N ASP A 122 -14.09 23.12 4.35
CA ASP A 122 -14.01 23.27 2.90
C ASP A 122 -14.11 21.89 2.19
N TRP A 123 -15.32 21.38 2.09
CA TRP A 123 -15.62 20.09 1.47
C TRP A 123 -15.36 20.05 -0.04
N HIS A 124 -15.43 21.22 -0.70
CA HIS A 124 -15.09 21.33 -2.11
C HIS A 124 -13.62 20.97 -2.35
N ASN A 125 -12.70 21.56 -1.59
CA ASN A 125 -11.28 21.28 -1.69
C ASN A 125 -10.91 19.91 -1.15
N VAL A 126 -11.63 19.36 -0.16
CA VAL A 126 -11.49 17.94 0.26
C VAL A 126 -11.69 17.00 -0.93
N ARG A 127 -12.78 17.16 -1.67
CA ARG A 127 -13.08 16.35 -2.85
C ARG A 127 -12.07 16.56 -3.98
N ARG A 128 -11.73 17.82 -4.25
CA ARG A 128 -10.76 18.18 -5.29
C ARG A 128 -9.38 17.57 -5.00
N THR A 129 -8.90 17.63 -3.77
CA THR A 129 -7.62 17.05 -3.34
C THR A 129 -7.59 15.53 -3.54
N ALA A 130 -8.64 14.80 -3.13
CA ALA A 130 -8.71 13.36 -3.32
C ALA A 130 -8.69 12.98 -4.81
N ASN A 131 -9.46 13.67 -5.65
CA ASN A 131 -9.48 13.42 -7.09
C ASN A 131 -8.13 13.76 -7.74
N THR A 132 -7.52 14.89 -7.38
CA THR A 132 -6.20 15.28 -7.90
C THR A 132 -5.13 14.26 -7.52
N ALA A 133 -5.11 13.78 -6.27
CA ALA A 133 -4.19 12.73 -5.82
C ALA A 133 -4.39 11.43 -6.63
N PHE A 134 -5.63 11.05 -6.91
CA PHE A 134 -5.93 9.89 -7.74
C PHE A 134 -5.40 10.05 -9.17
N PHE A 135 -5.63 11.17 -9.83
CA PHE A 135 -5.14 11.40 -11.18
C PHE A 135 -3.60 11.47 -11.25
N ILE A 136 -2.95 12.09 -10.26
CA ILE A 136 -1.47 12.09 -10.17
C ILE A 136 -0.98 10.65 -9.97
N GLY A 137 -1.63 9.87 -9.08
CA GLY A 137 -1.32 8.47 -8.87
C GLY A 137 -1.41 7.65 -10.15
N ILE A 138 -2.50 7.78 -10.91
CA ILE A 138 -2.68 7.11 -12.22
C ILE A 138 -1.59 7.51 -13.21
N ALA A 139 -1.26 8.80 -13.32
CA ALA A 139 -0.21 9.26 -14.24
C ALA A 139 1.15 8.64 -13.89
N LEU A 140 1.49 8.58 -12.60
CA LEU A 140 2.73 7.94 -12.14
C LEU A 140 2.74 6.43 -12.38
N ILE A 141 1.61 5.75 -12.15
CA ILE A 141 1.49 4.32 -12.44
C ILE A 141 1.68 4.05 -13.92
N LEU A 142 1.06 4.81 -14.81
CA LEU A 142 1.24 4.66 -16.26
C LEU A 142 2.71 4.86 -16.65
N MET A 143 3.38 5.83 -16.07
CA MET A 143 4.81 6.05 -16.28
C MET A 143 5.63 4.84 -15.79
N MET A 144 5.35 4.32 -14.58
CA MET A 144 6.06 3.17 -14.02
C MET A 144 5.81 1.89 -14.84
N ILE A 145 4.57 1.65 -15.27
CA ILE A 145 4.21 0.54 -16.16
C ILE A 145 5.02 0.63 -17.46
N GLY A 146 5.10 1.80 -18.07
CA GLY A 146 5.91 2.03 -19.26
C GLY A 146 7.39 1.72 -19.03
N MET A 147 7.96 2.20 -17.92
CA MET A 147 9.35 1.91 -17.56
C MET A 147 9.58 0.41 -17.32
N ILE A 148 8.71 -0.26 -16.57
CA ILE A 148 8.81 -1.69 -16.30
C ILE A 148 8.69 -2.48 -17.60
N GLN A 149 7.80 -2.10 -18.51
CA GLN A 149 7.65 -2.80 -19.78
C GLN A 149 8.87 -2.67 -20.68
N ILE A 150 9.50 -1.48 -20.74
CA ILE A 150 10.72 -1.23 -21.51
C ILE A 150 11.90 -1.99 -20.93
N PHE A 151 12.06 -1.95 -19.62
CA PHE A 151 13.21 -2.51 -18.92
C PHE A 151 12.93 -3.88 -18.27
N ARG A 152 11.89 -4.61 -18.69
CA ARG A 152 11.46 -5.87 -18.04
C ARG A 152 12.57 -6.90 -17.90
N TYR A 153 13.36 -7.13 -18.95
CA TYR A 153 14.47 -8.10 -18.90
C TYR A 153 15.62 -7.65 -18.00
N PRO A 154 16.22 -6.45 -18.18
CA PRO A 154 17.25 -5.96 -17.27
C PRO A 154 16.79 -5.89 -15.83
N LEU A 155 15.55 -5.46 -15.58
CA LEU A 155 15.00 -5.36 -14.24
C LEU A 155 14.94 -6.72 -13.53
N VAL A 156 14.43 -7.75 -14.21
CA VAL A 156 14.31 -9.09 -13.62
C VAL A 156 15.68 -9.74 -13.47
N SER A 157 16.61 -9.54 -14.43
CA SER A 157 17.97 -10.06 -14.37
C SER A 157 18.80 -9.53 -13.18
N CYS A 158 18.43 -8.37 -12.62
CA CYS A 158 19.05 -7.87 -11.38
C CYS A 158 18.71 -8.73 -10.15
N PHE A 159 17.62 -9.50 -10.18
CA PHE A 159 17.17 -10.31 -9.06
C PHE A 159 17.57 -11.78 -9.18
N THR A 160 17.68 -12.32 -10.39
CA THR A 160 17.95 -13.74 -10.61
C THR A 160 18.63 -13.99 -11.95
N THR A 161 19.48 -15.03 -11.97
CA THR A 161 20.11 -15.56 -13.19
C THR A 161 19.40 -16.81 -13.73
N SER A 162 18.38 -17.33 -13.01
CA SER A 162 17.62 -18.51 -13.44
C SER A 162 16.62 -18.12 -14.54
N GLU A 163 16.82 -18.68 -15.74
CA GLU A 163 15.93 -18.44 -16.89
C GLU A 163 14.48 -18.88 -16.61
N GLU A 164 14.30 -19.96 -15.86
CA GLU A 164 12.99 -20.47 -15.48
C GLU A 164 12.22 -19.44 -14.63
N VAL A 165 12.88 -18.86 -13.60
CA VAL A 165 12.28 -17.83 -12.76
C VAL A 165 11.97 -16.57 -13.58
N VAL A 166 12.91 -16.14 -14.45
CA VAL A 166 12.71 -15.00 -15.35
C VAL A 166 11.46 -15.20 -16.21
N SER A 167 11.30 -16.38 -16.83
CA SER A 167 10.14 -16.70 -17.66
C SER A 167 8.81 -16.58 -16.88
N VAL A 168 8.77 -17.11 -15.66
CA VAL A 168 7.57 -16.98 -14.81
C VAL A 168 7.30 -15.53 -14.43
N VAL A 169 8.32 -14.76 -14.00
CA VAL A 169 8.15 -13.33 -13.69
C VAL A 169 7.57 -12.56 -14.86
N LEU A 170 8.10 -12.79 -16.07
CA LEU A 170 7.61 -12.12 -17.28
C LEU A 170 6.14 -12.45 -17.59
N SER A 171 5.70 -13.67 -17.27
CA SER A 171 4.29 -14.06 -17.43
C SER A 171 3.36 -13.39 -16.42
N LEU A 172 3.88 -12.94 -15.26
CA LEU A 172 3.11 -12.24 -14.23
C LEU A 172 2.97 -10.73 -14.49
N ILE A 173 3.83 -10.12 -15.31
CA ILE A 173 3.83 -8.68 -15.58
C ILE A 173 2.48 -8.14 -16.08
N PRO A 174 1.75 -8.80 -17.01
CA PRO A 174 0.43 -8.30 -17.42
C PRO A 174 -0.58 -8.23 -16.27
N CYS A 175 -0.58 -9.24 -15.39
CA CYS A 175 -1.44 -9.25 -14.20
C CYS A 175 -1.08 -8.13 -13.24
N PHE A 176 0.21 -7.85 -13.08
CA PHE A 176 0.72 -6.76 -12.27
C PHE A 176 0.24 -5.39 -12.78
N PHE A 177 0.12 -5.19 -14.09
CA PHE A 177 -0.40 -3.91 -14.62
C PHE A 177 -1.85 -3.68 -14.21
N ILE A 178 -2.69 -4.72 -14.27
CA ILE A 178 -4.08 -4.64 -13.82
C ILE A 178 -4.14 -4.38 -12.30
N TYR A 179 -3.27 -5.08 -11.55
CA TYR A 179 -3.11 -4.91 -10.11
C TYR A 179 -2.82 -3.45 -9.72
N GLN A 180 -1.94 -2.77 -10.43
CA GLN A 180 -1.52 -1.40 -10.11
C GLN A 180 -2.66 -0.38 -10.15
N PHE A 181 -3.65 -0.53 -11.02
CA PHE A 181 -4.83 0.34 -11.07
C PHE A 181 -5.70 0.17 -9.82
N GLY A 182 -5.96 -1.08 -9.43
CA GLY A 182 -6.71 -1.38 -8.21
C GLY A 182 -6.01 -0.85 -6.96
N ASP A 183 -4.69 -1.04 -6.90
CA ASP A 183 -3.82 -0.59 -5.81
C ASP A 183 -3.84 0.94 -5.66
N CYS A 184 -3.67 1.69 -6.76
CA CYS A 184 -3.75 3.15 -6.74
C CYS A 184 -5.09 3.67 -6.22
N MET A 185 -6.17 3.09 -6.68
CA MET A 185 -7.51 3.46 -6.26
C MET A 185 -7.71 3.19 -4.76
N GLN A 186 -7.32 2.00 -4.32
CA GLN A 186 -7.38 1.58 -2.92
C GLN A 186 -6.55 2.50 -2.02
N ILE A 187 -5.28 2.74 -2.33
CA ILE A 187 -4.37 3.60 -1.54
C ILE A 187 -4.92 5.01 -1.44
N THR A 188 -5.33 5.60 -2.56
CA THR A 188 -5.78 6.99 -2.61
C THR A 188 -7.03 7.20 -1.75
N PHE A 189 -8.05 6.37 -1.92
CA PHE A 189 -9.31 6.55 -1.20
C PHE A 189 -9.26 6.04 0.24
N ALA A 190 -8.41 5.06 0.58
CA ALA A 190 -8.11 4.73 1.97
C ALA A 190 -7.48 5.93 2.71
N ASN A 191 -6.49 6.58 2.10
CA ASN A 191 -5.86 7.76 2.67
C ASN A 191 -6.80 8.97 2.72
N ALA A 192 -7.69 9.14 1.73
CA ALA A 192 -8.73 10.18 1.76
C ALA A 192 -9.71 9.96 2.93
N LEU A 193 -10.17 8.72 3.17
CA LEU A 193 -11.01 8.37 4.32
C LEU A 193 -10.29 8.58 5.66
N ARG A 194 -9.00 8.27 5.74
CA ARG A 194 -8.17 8.59 6.92
C ARG A 194 -8.07 10.09 7.15
N GLY A 195 -7.91 10.89 6.09
CA GLY A 195 -7.88 12.36 6.15
C GLY A 195 -9.18 12.97 6.69
N ILE A 196 -10.33 12.40 6.37
CA ILE A 196 -11.60 12.81 6.97
C ILE A 196 -11.94 12.08 8.27
N ALA A 197 -11.01 11.28 8.84
CA ALA A 197 -11.15 10.46 10.05
C ALA A 197 -12.36 9.50 10.03
N GLU A 198 -12.78 9.04 8.85
CA GLU A 198 -13.85 8.07 8.64
C GLU A 198 -13.29 6.67 8.41
N VAL A 199 -12.76 6.07 9.47
CA VAL A 199 -11.96 4.83 9.40
C VAL A 199 -12.72 3.56 9.76
N LYS A 200 -13.92 3.69 10.38
CA LYS A 200 -14.66 2.53 10.92
C LYS A 200 -14.98 1.45 9.88
N LYS A 201 -15.35 1.86 8.66
CA LYS A 201 -15.72 0.93 7.59
C LYS A 201 -14.51 0.38 6.81
N LEU A 202 -13.33 0.98 6.97
CA LEU A 202 -12.12 0.51 6.27
C LEU A 202 -11.85 -0.97 6.55
N MET A 203 -11.96 -1.38 7.82
CA MET A 203 -11.77 -2.76 8.26
C MET A 203 -12.79 -3.71 7.58
N LEU A 204 -14.08 -3.35 7.57
CA LEU A 204 -15.13 -4.18 6.97
C LEU A 204 -14.91 -4.35 5.46
N TYR A 205 -14.64 -3.23 4.77
CA TYR A 205 -14.40 -3.27 3.33
C TYR A 205 -13.11 -4.02 2.97
N ALA A 206 -12.07 -3.91 3.80
CA ALA A 206 -10.87 -4.71 3.64
C ALA A 206 -11.15 -6.20 3.82
N PHE A 207 -11.93 -6.58 4.83
CA PHE A 207 -12.33 -7.97 5.03
C PHE A 207 -13.06 -8.53 3.81
N ILE A 208 -14.07 -7.81 3.30
CA ILE A 208 -14.82 -8.21 2.11
C ILE A 208 -13.86 -8.37 0.91
N SER A 209 -13.01 -7.38 0.68
CA SER A 209 -12.16 -7.31 -0.52
C SER A 209 -11.04 -8.34 -0.50
N TYR A 210 -10.37 -8.51 0.63
CA TYR A 210 -9.21 -9.39 0.70
C TYR A 210 -9.57 -10.81 1.06
N VAL A 211 -10.46 -11.03 2.05
CA VAL A 211 -10.77 -12.38 2.54
C VAL A 211 -11.86 -13.04 1.70
N ILE A 212 -12.92 -12.31 1.34
CA ILE A 212 -14.06 -12.88 0.60
C ILE A 212 -13.82 -12.88 -0.92
N VAL A 213 -13.13 -11.85 -1.45
CA VAL A 213 -12.95 -11.72 -2.91
C VAL A 213 -11.56 -12.19 -3.34
N SER A 214 -10.48 -11.56 -2.84
CA SER A 214 -9.13 -11.79 -3.36
C SER A 214 -8.64 -13.21 -3.15
N ILE A 215 -8.68 -13.72 -1.92
CA ILE A 215 -8.16 -15.05 -1.57
C ILE A 215 -8.92 -16.15 -2.30
N PRO A 216 -10.27 -16.22 -2.29
CA PRO A 216 -10.99 -17.28 -3.00
C PRO A 216 -10.79 -17.20 -4.52
N LEU A 217 -10.79 -16.01 -5.12
CA LEU A 217 -10.56 -15.89 -6.56
C LEU A 217 -9.13 -16.29 -6.95
N SER A 218 -8.12 -15.93 -6.14
CA SER A 218 -6.75 -16.39 -6.37
C SER A 218 -6.64 -17.90 -6.32
N TYR A 219 -7.32 -18.55 -5.37
CA TYR A 219 -7.37 -20.01 -5.28
C TYR A 219 -8.09 -20.65 -6.48
N VAL A 220 -9.27 -20.14 -6.84
CA VAL A 220 -10.07 -20.67 -7.96
C VAL A 220 -9.30 -20.56 -9.28
N PHE A 221 -8.71 -19.40 -9.57
CA PHE A 221 -7.97 -19.21 -10.80
C PHE A 221 -6.68 -20.04 -10.84
N ALA A 222 -5.98 -20.17 -9.72
CA ALA A 222 -4.72 -20.91 -9.68
C ALA A 222 -4.92 -22.42 -9.76
N PHE A 223 -5.85 -22.98 -8.97
CA PHE A 223 -5.97 -24.42 -8.74
C PHE A 223 -7.18 -25.07 -9.45
N ILE A 224 -8.33 -24.39 -9.52
CA ILE A 224 -9.52 -24.94 -10.17
C ILE A 224 -9.42 -24.73 -11.69
N PHE A 225 -9.06 -23.53 -12.14
CA PHE A 225 -8.87 -23.27 -13.57
C PHE A 225 -7.48 -23.69 -14.09
N GLY A 226 -6.56 -24.04 -13.18
CA GLY A 226 -5.24 -24.55 -13.55
C GLY A 226 -4.27 -23.48 -14.08
N TRP A 227 -4.54 -22.19 -13.86
CA TRP A 227 -3.69 -21.11 -14.35
C TRP A 227 -2.39 -20.92 -13.54
N GLY A 228 -2.20 -21.70 -12.47
CA GLY A 228 -0.98 -21.68 -11.66
C GLY A 228 -0.68 -20.28 -11.10
N GLY A 229 0.58 -19.85 -11.18
CA GLY A 229 1.04 -18.58 -10.64
C GLY A 229 0.34 -17.35 -11.24
N VAL A 230 0.00 -17.41 -12.53
CA VAL A 230 -0.78 -16.35 -13.22
C VAL A 230 -2.17 -16.23 -12.59
N GLY A 231 -2.80 -17.37 -12.22
CA GLY A 231 -4.09 -17.37 -11.56
C GLY A 231 -4.07 -16.72 -10.20
N VAL A 232 -3.03 -16.95 -9.38
CA VAL A 232 -2.85 -16.26 -8.10
C VAL A 232 -2.78 -14.75 -8.32
N TRP A 233 -1.96 -14.29 -9.27
CA TRP A 233 -1.78 -12.87 -9.58
C TRP A 233 -2.98 -12.23 -10.28
N MET A 234 -3.85 -12.99 -10.93
CA MET A 234 -5.12 -12.48 -11.46
C MET A 234 -6.18 -12.28 -10.37
N GLY A 235 -6.19 -13.09 -9.32
CA GLY A 235 -7.14 -12.93 -8.21
C GLY A 235 -6.90 -11.67 -7.36
N MET A 236 -5.64 -11.27 -7.19
CA MET A 236 -5.28 -10.10 -6.37
C MET A 236 -5.87 -8.77 -6.87
N PRO A 237 -5.84 -8.43 -8.17
CA PRO A 237 -6.48 -7.22 -8.70
C PRO A 237 -7.96 -7.09 -8.37
N PHE A 238 -8.70 -8.19 -8.36
CA PHE A 238 -10.13 -8.16 -8.01
C PHE A 238 -10.35 -7.70 -6.57
N GLY A 239 -9.52 -8.18 -5.63
CA GLY A 239 -9.58 -7.72 -4.24
C GLY A 239 -9.27 -6.24 -4.11
N LEU A 240 -8.15 -5.79 -4.68
CA LEU A 240 -7.72 -4.38 -4.60
C LEU A 240 -8.71 -3.43 -5.29
N THR A 241 -9.21 -3.82 -6.45
CA THR A 241 -10.21 -3.03 -7.19
C THR A 241 -11.52 -2.95 -6.39
N THR A 242 -11.96 -4.06 -5.79
CA THR A 242 -13.15 -4.06 -4.91
C THR A 242 -12.93 -3.14 -3.71
N ALA A 243 -11.78 -3.20 -3.04
CA ALA A 243 -11.44 -2.29 -1.95
C ALA A 243 -11.46 -0.83 -2.42
N GLY A 244 -10.82 -0.54 -3.54
CA GLY A 244 -10.77 0.79 -4.14
C GLY A 244 -12.15 1.37 -4.41
N PHE A 245 -13.06 0.60 -5.02
CA PHE A 245 -14.44 1.01 -5.26
C PHE A 245 -15.22 1.22 -3.97
N LEU A 246 -15.14 0.31 -3.00
CA LEU A 246 -15.83 0.44 -1.72
C LEU A 246 -15.37 1.69 -0.95
N PHE A 247 -14.05 1.95 -0.92
CA PHE A 247 -13.49 3.16 -0.30
C PHE A 247 -13.92 4.43 -1.05
N TYR A 248 -13.93 4.42 -2.38
CA TYR A 248 -14.38 5.54 -3.19
C TYR A 248 -15.85 5.88 -2.94
N PHE A 249 -16.73 4.88 -2.96
CA PHE A 249 -18.16 5.09 -2.73
C PHE A 249 -18.43 5.56 -1.31
N GLU A 250 -17.74 5.02 -0.31
CA GLU A 250 -17.87 5.49 1.07
C GLU A 250 -17.41 6.95 1.20
N PHE A 251 -16.26 7.29 0.62
CA PHE A 251 -15.76 8.66 0.61
C PHE A 251 -16.76 9.63 -0.03
N ARG A 252 -17.28 9.27 -1.21
CA ARG A 252 -18.32 10.10 -1.87
C ARG A 252 -19.62 10.22 -1.07
N SER A 253 -20.05 9.14 -0.45
CA SER A 253 -21.25 9.13 0.39
C SER A 253 -21.12 10.05 1.60
N LYS A 254 -19.93 10.08 2.21
CA LYS A 254 -19.67 10.95 3.38
C LYS A 254 -19.62 12.42 3.01
N ILE A 255 -18.97 12.77 1.89
CA ILE A 255 -18.92 14.18 1.41
C ILE A 255 -20.29 14.70 0.98
N LYS A 256 -21.20 13.84 0.48
CA LYS A 256 -22.55 14.29 0.08
C LYS A 256 -23.46 14.56 1.28
N LYS A 257 -23.17 14.04 2.44
CA LYS A 257 -24.00 14.16 3.65
C LYS A 257 -23.57 15.33 4.54
N LEU A 258 -22.48 15.97 4.20
CA LEU A 258 -21.87 17.09 4.91
C LEU A 258 -21.91 18.36 4.09
#